data_8e0869f0fa0c21f68681ff1a6074507b
#
_entry.id   8e0869f0fa0c21f68681ff1a6074507b
#
_cell.length_a   1.000
_cell.length_b   1.000
_cell.length_c   1.000
_cell.angle_alpha   90.00
_cell.angle_beta   90.00
_cell.angle_gamma   90.00
#
_symmetry.space_group_name_H-M   'P 1'
#
loop_
_entity.id
_entity.type
_entity.pdbx_description
1 polymer ?
#
loop_
_entity_poly.entity_id
_entity_poly.type
_entity_poly.pdbx_seq_one_letter_code
_entity_poly.pdbx_strand_id
1 'polypeptide(L)'
;MVSALSFCDLKGSSDQGQAQHMEDEATVPIYERHAEALYQNVVEGSFQEPHFSGLEVQPPANPQNILSRYQFGRILGQGGFGTVYEGRRLEDGLEVAVKIARKPWNMPYIVIPGHPALLPLEVGLLILVNWDPKVPQIVQLLDWQDQPDYYIMVLERPSPCTDLSNYISLFRGTLHEFVARLVMWQVTHAANVCSARGVLHRDIKMENLLINPETLEIKLIDFGCGDLLKESAYNQFCGTEDYCPPEFRTEGRYHGNPATVWSLGVLLFRMVCGHFPEPIELLAIYTGIWNQSGLSHECCHLIQCLLQQDPSRRIGLEEILPHSWFQVLSLRSATNGLEEVFTF
;
A
#
# COMPACT_ATOMS: atom_id res chain seq x y z
N MET A 1 -39.84 23.48 -15.52
CA MET A 1 -41.11 22.76 -15.43
C MET A 1 -40.92 21.79 -14.28
N VAL A 2 -41.35 22.14 -13.06
CA VAL A 2 -42.64 21.83 -12.43
C VAL A 2 -42.69 20.34 -12.08
N SER A 3 -42.90 19.81 -10.88
CA SER A 3 -43.45 20.26 -9.56
C SER A 3 -43.23 19.05 -8.63
N ALA A 4 -42.79 19.13 -7.36
CA ALA A 4 -43.53 19.46 -6.16
C ALA A 4 -44.83 18.64 -5.90
N LEU A 5 -44.86 18.00 -4.72
CA LEU A 5 -45.97 17.75 -3.80
C LEU A 5 -45.46 16.83 -2.69
N SER A 6 -45.29 17.20 -1.44
CA SER A 6 -46.09 17.87 -0.41
C SER A 6 -47.09 16.95 0.33
N PHE A 7 -46.88 16.93 1.68
CA PHE A 7 -47.82 16.76 2.79
C PHE A 7 -48.40 15.38 3.17
N CYS A 8 -48.16 14.99 4.40
CA CYS A 8 -49.22 14.96 5.43
C CYS A 8 -48.67 14.88 6.87
N ASP A 9 -49.09 15.86 7.66
CA ASP A 9 -49.06 15.91 9.13
C ASP A 9 -50.00 14.88 9.77
N LEU A 10 -49.62 14.38 10.97
CA LEU A 10 -50.57 14.08 12.03
C LEU A 10 -49.93 14.26 13.41
N LYS A 11 -50.62 15.04 14.22
CA LYS A 11 -50.34 15.46 15.59
C LYS A 11 -50.60 14.35 16.65
N GLY A 12 -49.75 14.31 17.68
CA GLY A 12 -50.15 14.49 19.08
C GLY A 12 -50.42 13.28 19.92
N SER A 13 -49.57 13.04 20.91
CA SER A 13 -49.99 13.08 22.33
C SER A 13 -48.77 12.91 23.24
N SER A 14 -48.74 13.76 24.27
CA SER A 14 -47.81 13.77 25.39
C SER A 14 -47.97 12.55 26.28
N ASP A 15 -46.86 11.93 26.66
CA ASP A 15 -46.79 11.25 27.95
C ASP A 15 -45.38 11.39 28.56
N GLN A 16 -45.35 11.88 29.80
CA GLN A 16 -44.15 12.05 30.60
C GLN A 16 -43.85 10.72 31.30
N GLY A 17 -42.68 10.15 31.02
CA GLY A 17 -42.18 8.94 31.68
C GLY A 17 -40.68 8.97 31.80
N GLN A 18 -40.22 9.25 33.01
CA GLN A 18 -38.95 8.99 33.66
C GLN A 18 -37.78 8.53 32.75
N ALA A 19 -36.79 9.44 32.54
CA ALA A 19 -35.48 9.13 32.01
C ALA A 19 -34.68 8.31 33.04
N GLN A 20 -34.54 7.02 32.83
CA GLN A 20 -33.46 6.22 33.40
C GLN A 20 -32.22 6.43 32.58
N HIS A 21 -31.17 6.97 33.19
CA HIS A 21 -29.80 6.95 32.68
C HIS A 21 -29.37 5.48 32.47
N MET A 22 -29.39 5.02 31.24
CA MET A 22 -28.57 3.91 30.80
C MET A 22 -27.28 4.54 30.23
N GLU A 23 -26.19 4.35 30.96
CA GLU A 23 -24.84 4.59 30.45
C GLU A 23 -24.66 3.65 29.24
N ASP A 24 -24.53 4.22 28.02
CA ASP A 24 -24.11 3.52 26.84
C ASP A 24 -22.66 3.06 27.06
N GLU A 25 -22.49 1.78 27.37
CA GLU A 25 -21.19 1.10 27.11
C GLU A 25 -20.88 1.27 25.64
N ALA A 26 -19.91 2.14 25.36
CA ALA A 26 -19.36 2.35 24.02
C ALA A 26 -18.78 1.02 23.53
N THR A 27 -19.55 0.28 22.75
CA THR A 27 -19.07 -0.89 22.01
C THR A 27 -17.98 -0.42 21.08
N VAL A 28 -16.72 -0.77 21.41
CA VAL A 28 -15.55 -0.56 20.55
C VAL A 28 -15.88 -1.14 19.18
N PRO A 29 -15.79 -0.35 18.09
CA PRO A 29 -16.13 -0.82 16.76
C PRO A 29 -15.33 -2.06 16.39
N ILE A 30 -15.96 -3.00 15.66
CA ILE A 30 -15.36 -4.30 15.29
C ILE A 30 -13.98 -4.14 14.62
N TYR A 31 -13.74 -3.06 13.86
CA TYR A 31 -12.47 -2.76 13.24
C TYR A 31 -11.33 -2.44 14.21
N GLU A 32 -11.60 -1.91 15.41
CA GLU A 32 -10.57 -1.64 16.41
C GLU A 32 -10.00 -2.93 17.01
N ARG A 33 -10.84 -3.95 17.23
CA ARG A 33 -10.39 -5.26 17.74
C ARG A 33 -9.55 -6.05 16.76
N HIS A 34 -9.86 -5.98 15.46
CA HIS A 34 -9.06 -6.63 14.41
C HIS A 34 -7.71 -5.93 14.18
N ALA A 35 -7.67 -4.62 14.35
CA ALA A 35 -6.47 -3.84 14.16
C ALA A 35 -5.41 -4.09 15.24
N GLU A 36 -5.80 -4.39 16.49
CA GLU A 36 -4.88 -4.75 17.56
C GLU A 36 -4.24 -6.13 17.31
N ALA A 37 -5.02 -7.12 16.84
CA ALA A 37 -4.50 -8.43 16.50
C ALA A 37 -3.52 -8.39 15.31
N LEU A 38 -3.76 -7.53 14.32
CA LEU A 38 -2.84 -7.30 13.21
C LEU A 38 -1.53 -6.67 13.66
N TYR A 39 -1.59 -5.70 14.56
CA TYR A 39 -0.40 -5.03 15.09
C TYR A 39 0.52 -6.01 15.81
N GLN A 40 -0.02 -6.90 16.66
CA GLN A 40 0.73 -7.94 17.36
C GLN A 40 1.44 -8.87 16.37
N ASN A 41 0.74 -9.36 15.35
CA ASN A 41 1.32 -10.25 14.34
C ASN A 41 2.39 -9.60 13.46
N VAL A 42 2.30 -8.28 13.26
CA VAL A 42 3.17 -7.53 12.34
C VAL A 42 4.40 -6.97 13.06
N VAL A 43 4.30 -6.58 14.34
CA VAL A 43 5.41 -5.99 15.13
C VAL A 43 6.28 -7.06 15.81
N GLU A 44 5.73 -8.23 16.18
CA GLU A 44 6.49 -9.32 16.81
C GLU A 44 7.35 -10.12 15.82
N GLY A 45 7.18 -9.92 14.50
CA GLY A 45 8.08 -10.42 13.48
C GLY A 45 9.41 -9.66 13.50
N SER A 46 10.33 -10.06 14.39
CA SER A 46 11.63 -9.43 14.61
C SER A 46 12.41 -9.22 13.31
N PHE A 47 12.87 -7.99 13.09
CA PHE A 47 13.84 -7.62 12.07
C PHE A 47 15.12 -8.44 12.25
N GLN A 48 15.38 -9.40 11.38
CA GLN A 48 16.71 -9.93 11.14
C GLN A 48 17.19 -9.36 9.81
N GLU A 49 18.33 -8.65 9.86
CA GLU A 49 19.00 -8.20 8.63
C GLU A 49 19.27 -9.43 7.74
N PRO A 50 18.98 -9.35 6.42
CA PRO A 50 19.21 -10.46 5.51
C PRO A 50 20.72 -10.69 5.32
N HIS A 51 21.25 -11.74 5.90
CA HIS A 51 22.58 -12.26 5.58
C HIS A 51 22.54 -12.89 4.17
N PHE A 52 23.20 -12.23 3.23
CA PHE A 52 23.37 -12.74 1.86
C PHE A 52 24.37 -13.90 1.80
N SER A 53 23.98 -15.09 2.20
CA SER A 53 24.79 -16.29 1.98
C SER A 53 23.92 -17.44 1.49
N GLY A 54 24.12 -17.79 0.21
CA GLY A 54 23.72 -19.06 -0.37
C GLY A 54 22.28 -19.16 -0.84
N LEU A 55 21.92 -18.43 -1.91
CA LEU A 55 20.62 -18.57 -2.56
C LEU A 55 20.72 -19.41 -3.82
N GLU A 56 20.24 -20.66 -3.76
CA GLU A 56 19.85 -21.40 -4.94
C GLU A 56 18.49 -20.86 -5.40
N VAL A 57 18.50 -19.99 -6.42
CA VAL A 57 17.28 -19.61 -7.15
C VAL A 57 16.93 -20.81 -8.02
N GLN A 58 15.86 -21.52 -7.69
CA GLN A 58 15.37 -22.58 -8.56
C GLN A 58 14.89 -21.97 -9.89
N PRO A 59 15.33 -22.49 -11.04
CA PRO A 59 14.81 -22.09 -12.34
C PRO A 59 13.30 -22.40 -12.40
N PRO A 60 12.51 -21.73 -13.28
CA PRO A 60 11.08 -22.00 -13.39
C PRO A 60 10.85 -23.47 -13.63
N ALA A 61 10.08 -24.10 -12.74
CA ALA A 61 10.05 -25.54 -12.53
C ALA A 61 9.42 -26.35 -13.68
N ASN A 62 8.98 -25.71 -14.79
CA ASN A 62 8.37 -26.47 -15.87
C ASN A 62 8.45 -25.77 -17.24
N PRO A 63 9.01 -26.40 -18.30
CA PRO A 63 9.02 -25.87 -19.66
C PRO A 63 7.65 -25.91 -20.36
N GLN A 64 6.60 -26.41 -19.70
CA GLN A 64 5.25 -26.40 -20.25
C GLN A 64 4.68 -24.98 -20.28
N ASN A 65 3.97 -24.68 -21.37
CA ASN A 65 3.34 -23.39 -21.58
C ASN A 65 2.43 -23.03 -20.39
N ILE A 66 2.63 -21.87 -19.78
CA ILE A 66 1.80 -21.34 -18.67
C ILE A 66 0.30 -21.44 -18.99
N LEU A 67 -0.06 -21.18 -20.26
CA LEU A 67 -1.45 -21.24 -20.74
C LEU A 67 -2.09 -22.64 -20.59
N SER A 68 -1.29 -23.71 -20.50
CA SER A 68 -1.79 -25.07 -20.28
C SER A 68 -1.93 -25.44 -18.80
N ARG A 69 -1.35 -24.65 -17.90
CA ARG A 69 -1.36 -24.90 -16.44
C ARG A 69 -2.39 -24.06 -15.67
N TYR A 70 -2.89 -23.01 -16.29
CA TYR A 70 -3.83 -22.06 -15.68
C TYR A 70 -5.07 -21.86 -16.53
N GLN A 71 -6.23 -21.91 -15.91
CA GLN A 71 -7.49 -21.48 -16.52
C GLN A 71 -7.66 -19.98 -16.32
N PHE A 72 -8.03 -19.26 -17.39
CA PHE A 72 -8.26 -17.82 -17.37
C PHE A 72 -9.74 -17.52 -17.18
N GLY A 73 -10.05 -16.52 -16.36
CA GLY A 73 -11.38 -16.00 -16.09
C GLY A 73 -11.58 -14.59 -16.67
N ARG A 74 -12.40 -13.79 -15.98
CA ARG A 74 -12.69 -12.41 -16.36
C ARG A 74 -11.47 -11.50 -16.17
N ILE A 75 -11.52 -10.32 -16.81
CA ILE A 75 -10.54 -9.26 -16.60
C ILE A 75 -10.75 -8.66 -15.19
N LEU A 76 -9.68 -8.57 -14.40
CA LEU A 76 -9.63 -7.89 -13.12
C LEU A 76 -9.23 -6.42 -13.29
N GLY A 77 -8.34 -6.12 -14.25
CA GLY A 77 -7.88 -4.78 -14.54
C GLY A 77 -7.14 -4.69 -15.88
N GLN A 78 -7.12 -3.50 -16.45
CA GLN A 78 -6.40 -3.19 -17.68
C GLN A 78 -5.77 -1.80 -17.56
N GLY A 79 -4.48 -1.69 -17.86
CA GLY A 79 -3.73 -0.45 -17.78
C GLY A 79 -2.57 -0.39 -18.78
N GLY A 80 -1.74 0.63 -18.64
CA GLY A 80 -0.57 0.84 -19.52
C GLY A 80 0.46 -0.29 -19.46
N PHE A 81 0.51 -1.02 -18.35
CA PHE A 81 1.47 -2.11 -18.12
C PHE A 81 0.90 -3.51 -18.39
N GLY A 82 -0.28 -3.61 -19.02
CA GLY A 82 -0.87 -4.89 -19.42
C GLY A 82 -2.29 -5.10 -18.93
N THR A 83 -2.77 -6.33 -19.10
CA THR A 83 -4.11 -6.77 -18.68
C THR A 83 -3.97 -7.87 -17.64
N VAL A 84 -4.71 -7.74 -16.55
CA VAL A 84 -4.76 -8.71 -15.44
C VAL A 84 -6.07 -9.48 -15.52
N TYR A 85 -5.98 -10.79 -15.49
CA TYR A 85 -7.10 -11.72 -15.54
C TYR A 85 -7.23 -12.49 -14.23
N GLU A 86 -8.44 -12.88 -13.87
CA GLU A 86 -8.64 -13.98 -12.94
C GLU A 86 -8.00 -15.23 -13.53
N GLY A 87 -7.34 -16.02 -12.67
CA GLY A 87 -6.80 -17.29 -13.05
C GLY A 87 -7.06 -18.35 -11.99
N ARG A 88 -7.02 -19.60 -12.42
CA ARG A 88 -7.07 -20.76 -11.52
C ARG A 88 -6.01 -21.75 -11.96
N ARG A 89 -5.13 -22.15 -11.04
CA ARG A 89 -4.15 -23.20 -11.31
C ARG A 89 -4.87 -24.53 -11.44
N LEU A 90 -4.63 -25.26 -12.52
CA LEU A 90 -5.37 -26.50 -12.83
C LEU A 90 -4.98 -27.67 -11.92
N GLU A 91 -3.77 -27.66 -11.39
CA GLU A 91 -3.22 -28.74 -10.54
C GLU A 91 -3.95 -28.85 -9.20
N ASP A 92 -4.16 -27.74 -8.50
CA ASP A 92 -4.70 -27.71 -7.13
C ASP A 92 -5.88 -26.76 -6.93
N GLY A 93 -6.27 -26.05 -7.99
CA GLY A 93 -7.38 -25.10 -7.96
C GLY A 93 -7.07 -23.76 -7.30
N LEU A 94 -5.79 -23.43 -7.04
CA LEU A 94 -5.38 -22.17 -6.45
C LEU A 94 -5.86 -21.00 -7.32
N GLU A 95 -6.56 -20.05 -6.70
CA GLU A 95 -6.92 -18.80 -7.35
C GLU A 95 -5.70 -17.88 -7.47
N VAL A 96 -5.49 -17.32 -8.65
CA VAL A 96 -4.34 -16.49 -9.01
C VAL A 96 -4.78 -15.27 -9.81
N ALA A 97 -3.92 -14.26 -9.91
CA ALA A 97 -4.04 -13.19 -10.89
C ALA A 97 -3.00 -13.40 -11.98
N VAL A 98 -3.43 -13.32 -13.24
CA VAL A 98 -2.52 -13.52 -14.39
C VAL A 98 -2.39 -12.23 -15.15
N LYS A 99 -1.21 -11.59 -15.06
CA LYS A 99 -0.88 -10.37 -15.82
C LYS A 99 -0.20 -10.75 -17.13
N ILE A 100 -0.76 -10.27 -18.23
CA ILE A 100 -0.16 -10.36 -19.56
C ILE A 100 0.26 -8.96 -19.99
N ALA A 101 1.56 -8.77 -20.14
CA ALA A 101 2.16 -7.49 -20.49
C ALA A 101 2.82 -7.56 -21.86
N ARG A 102 2.45 -6.66 -22.78
CA ARG A 102 3.12 -6.55 -24.09
C ARG A 102 4.51 -5.97 -23.90
N LYS A 103 5.47 -6.46 -24.71
CA LYS A 103 6.83 -5.94 -24.73
C LYS A 103 6.91 -4.70 -25.64
N PRO A 104 7.25 -3.52 -25.09
CA PRO A 104 7.70 -2.42 -25.95
C PRO A 104 9.01 -2.82 -26.63
N TRP A 105 9.30 -2.23 -27.80
CA TRP A 105 10.46 -2.58 -28.60
C TRP A 105 11.80 -2.40 -27.85
N ASN A 106 11.87 -1.46 -26.91
CA ASN A 106 13.05 -1.14 -26.08
C ASN A 106 12.87 -1.61 -24.62
N MET A 107 12.14 -2.70 -24.41
CA MET A 107 11.89 -3.22 -23.08
C MET A 107 13.18 -3.49 -22.31
N PRO A 108 13.33 -3.00 -21.08
CA PRO A 108 14.50 -3.28 -20.27
C PRO A 108 14.49 -4.72 -19.75
N TYR A 109 15.68 -5.32 -19.74
CA TYR A 109 15.97 -6.62 -19.15
C TYR A 109 17.04 -6.47 -18.07
N ILE A 110 16.97 -7.29 -17.05
CA ILE A 110 17.96 -7.31 -15.96
C ILE A 110 18.53 -8.71 -15.75
N VAL A 111 19.74 -8.74 -15.21
CA VAL A 111 20.38 -9.95 -14.67
C VAL A 111 20.24 -9.94 -13.15
N ILE A 112 19.81 -11.06 -12.61
CA ILE A 112 19.71 -11.24 -11.15
C ILE A 112 20.78 -12.26 -10.74
N PRO A 113 21.50 -12.04 -9.63
CA PRO A 113 22.45 -13.01 -9.11
C PRO A 113 21.78 -14.38 -8.91
N GLY A 114 22.42 -15.43 -9.38
CA GLY A 114 21.88 -16.80 -9.29
C GLY A 114 20.84 -17.16 -10.37
N HIS A 115 20.40 -16.25 -11.22
CA HIS A 115 19.50 -16.54 -12.34
C HIS A 115 20.26 -16.58 -13.67
N PRO A 116 20.16 -17.69 -14.44
CA PRO A 116 21.02 -17.91 -15.62
C PRO A 116 20.64 -17.06 -16.84
N ALA A 117 19.45 -16.46 -16.88
CA ALA A 117 18.91 -15.76 -18.05
C ALA A 117 18.61 -14.29 -17.74
N LEU A 118 18.62 -13.47 -18.80
CA LEU A 118 18.06 -12.13 -18.79
C LEU A 118 16.55 -12.19 -18.53
N LEU A 119 16.06 -11.35 -17.63
CA LEU A 119 14.66 -11.28 -17.21
C LEU A 119 14.02 -9.96 -17.65
N PRO A 120 12.77 -9.97 -18.10
CA PRO A 120 11.97 -8.75 -18.15
C PRO A 120 12.09 -7.98 -16.84
N LEU A 121 12.29 -6.65 -16.89
CA LEU A 121 12.56 -5.85 -15.69
C LEU A 121 11.53 -6.10 -14.59
N GLU A 122 10.23 -6.01 -14.89
CA GLU A 122 9.18 -6.21 -13.90
C GLU A 122 9.23 -7.61 -13.24
N VAL A 123 9.50 -8.65 -14.03
CA VAL A 123 9.68 -10.02 -13.51
C VAL A 123 10.87 -10.09 -12.58
N GLY A 124 11.99 -9.51 -12.98
CA GLY A 124 13.20 -9.50 -12.17
C GLY A 124 13.03 -8.72 -10.86
N LEU A 125 12.34 -7.59 -10.88
CA LEU A 125 12.04 -6.82 -9.66
C LEU A 125 11.16 -7.63 -8.70
N LEU A 126 10.13 -8.32 -9.22
CA LEU A 126 9.28 -9.18 -8.42
C LEU A 126 10.06 -10.35 -7.81
N ILE A 127 10.99 -10.97 -8.54
CA ILE A 127 11.86 -12.01 -7.98
C ILE A 127 12.70 -11.44 -6.83
N LEU A 128 13.31 -10.27 -7.00
CA LEU A 128 14.11 -9.62 -5.96
C LEU A 128 13.31 -9.32 -4.69
N VAL A 129 12.11 -8.74 -4.83
CA VAL A 129 11.27 -8.38 -3.66
C VAL A 129 10.58 -9.60 -3.05
N ASN A 130 10.60 -10.74 -3.71
CA ASN A 130 10.04 -12.00 -3.21
C ASN A 130 11.09 -12.96 -2.65
N TRP A 131 12.37 -12.57 -2.53
CA TRP A 131 13.37 -13.39 -1.84
C TRP A 131 12.98 -13.65 -0.38
N ASP A 132 13.39 -14.80 0.13
CA ASP A 132 13.13 -15.14 1.53
C ASP A 132 13.93 -14.24 2.51
N PRO A 133 13.32 -13.91 3.66
CA PRO A 133 11.96 -14.23 4.06
C PRO A 133 10.91 -13.44 3.25
N LYS A 134 9.84 -14.11 2.81
CA LYS A 134 8.76 -13.46 2.07
C LYS A 134 8.02 -12.46 2.94
N VAL A 135 7.62 -11.34 2.34
CA VAL A 135 6.94 -10.24 3.02
C VAL A 135 5.47 -10.21 2.59
N PRO A 136 4.52 -10.42 3.52
CA PRO A 136 3.09 -10.49 3.20
C PRO A 136 2.54 -9.24 2.52
N GLN A 137 3.14 -8.07 2.80
CA GLN A 137 2.72 -6.77 2.25
C GLN A 137 3.12 -6.55 0.79
N ILE A 138 3.84 -7.49 0.16
CA ILE A 138 4.25 -7.41 -1.26
C ILE A 138 3.63 -8.58 -2.01
N VAL A 139 3.06 -8.32 -3.19
CA VAL A 139 2.47 -9.35 -4.04
C VAL A 139 3.51 -10.43 -4.41
N GLN A 140 3.12 -11.71 -4.29
CA GLN A 140 4.00 -12.82 -4.62
C GLN A 140 3.90 -13.19 -6.10
N LEU A 141 5.06 -13.32 -6.75
CA LEU A 141 5.20 -13.94 -8.05
C LEU A 141 5.23 -15.47 -7.87
N LEU A 142 4.22 -16.15 -8.40
CA LEU A 142 4.08 -17.61 -8.30
C LEU A 142 4.71 -18.33 -9.49
N ASP A 143 4.63 -17.69 -10.67
CA ASP A 143 5.12 -18.25 -11.94
C ASP A 143 5.28 -17.13 -12.97
N TRP A 144 6.07 -17.36 -14.02
CA TRP A 144 6.22 -16.41 -15.08
C TRP A 144 6.71 -17.10 -16.37
N GLN A 145 6.46 -16.47 -17.51
CA GLN A 145 6.96 -16.93 -18.81
C GLN A 145 7.24 -15.76 -19.73
N ASP A 146 8.43 -15.75 -20.32
CA ASP A 146 8.80 -14.79 -21.35
C ASP A 146 8.48 -15.34 -22.73
N GLN A 147 7.74 -14.56 -23.54
CA GLN A 147 7.35 -14.87 -24.92
C GLN A 147 7.95 -13.82 -25.87
N PRO A 148 8.02 -14.04 -27.17
CA PRO A 148 8.61 -13.07 -28.09
C PRO A 148 8.02 -11.66 -28.00
N ASP A 149 6.67 -11.53 -27.94
CA ASP A 149 5.96 -10.26 -28.03
C ASP A 149 5.34 -9.80 -26.70
N TYR A 150 5.30 -10.68 -25.70
CA TYR A 150 4.72 -10.41 -24.39
C TYR A 150 5.36 -11.28 -23.31
N TYR A 151 5.14 -10.96 -22.05
CA TYR A 151 5.44 -11.85 -20.93
C TYR A 151 4.22 -12.04 -20.07
N ILE A 152 4.16 -13.17 -19.38
CA ILE A 152 3.08 -13.56 -18.50
C ILE A 152 3.66 -13.65 -17.09
N MET A 153 2.95 -13.09 -16.12
CA MET A 153 3.21 -13.29 -14.69
C MET A 153 1.98 -13.87 -14.03
N VAL A 154 2.17 -14.90 -13.23
CA VAL A 154 1.15 -15.47 -12.35
C VAL A 154 1.46 -14.97 -10.96
N LEU A 155 0.54 -14.23 -10.39
CA LEU A 155 0.66 -13.58 -9.10
C LEU A 155 -0.34 -14.20 -8.12
N GLU A 156 -0.04 -14.11 -6.83
CA GLU A 156 -1.05 -14.41 -5.82
C GLU A 156 -2.27 -13.50 -6.00
N ARG A 157 -3.43 -14.02 -5.62
CA ARG A 157 -4.70 -13.29 -5.64
C ARG A 157 -5.32 -13.33 -4.25
N PRO A 158 -5.13 -12.29 -3.42
CA PRO A 158 -5.81 -12.22 -2.14
C PRO A 158 -7.34 -12.11 -2.34
N SER A 159 -8.09 -12.77 -1.46
CA SER A 159 -9.56 -12.74 -1.48
C SER A 159 -10.08 -12.93 -0.05
N PRO A 160 -11.02 -12.08 0.43
CA PRO A 160 -11.58 -10.91 -0.27
C PRO A 160 -10.57 -9.76 -0.33
N CYS A 161 -10.58 -8.97 -1.42
CA CYS A 161 -9.80 -7.75 -1.50
C CYS A 161 -10.41 -6.74 -2.47
N THR A 162 -10.09 -5.47 -2.27
CA THR A 162 -10.32 -4.36 -3.19
C THR A 162 -9.10 -3.44 -3.19
N ASP A 163 -8.95 -2.54 -4.15
CA ASP A 163 -7.94 -1.50 -4.03
C ASP A 163 -8.32 -0.46 -2.96
N LEU A 164 -7.29 0.20 -2.41
CA LEU A 164 -7.48 1.14 -1.31
C LEU A 164 -8.30 2.37 -1.72
N SER A 165 -8.27 2.80 -2.99
CA SER A 165 -9.08 3.91 -3.49
C SER A 165 -10.58 3.58 -3.43
N ASN A 166 -10.96 2.38 -3.92
CA ASN A 166 -12.32 1.88 -3.83
C ASN A 166 -12.74 1.65 -2.37
N TYR A 167 -11.86 1.12 -1.53
CA TYR A 167 -12.14 0.94 -0.10
C TYR A 167 -12.45 2.26 0.59
N ILE A 168 -11.63 3.29 0.40
CA ILE A 168 -11.81 4.61 1.01
C ILE A 168 -13.11 5.28 0.56
N SER A 169 -13.53 5.05 -0.70
CA SER A 169 -14.78 5.61 -1.23
C SER A 169 -16.01 5.20 -0.41
N LEU A 170 -15.97 4.04 0.25
CA LEU A 170 -17.02 3.55 1.14
C LEU A 170 -17.14 4.40 2.43
N PHE A 171 -16.10 5.16 2.80
CA PHE A 171 -16.00 5.98 4.00
C PHE A 171 -16.01 7.49 3.69
N ARG A 172 -16.74 7.91 2.65
CA ARG A 172 -16.85 9.30 2.20
C ARG A 172 -15.52 9.94 1.75
N GLY A 173 -14.58 9.11 1.32
CA GLY A 173 -13.30 9.56 0.75
C GLY A 173 -12.17 9.77 1.76
N THR A 174 -12.38 9.53 3.07
CA THR A 174 -11.36 9.65 4.10
C THR A 174 -11.35 8.45 5.04
N LEU A 175 -10.20 8.15 5.62
CA LEU A 175 -10.07 7.14 6.68
C LEU A 175 -9.92 7.82 8.04
N HIS A 176 -10.44 7.17 9.06
CA HIS A 176 -10.08 7.51 10.43
C HIS A 176 -8.56 7.34 10.62
N GLU A 177 -7.92 8.25 11.37
CA GLU A 177 -6.46 8.27 11.54
C GLU A 177 -5.88 6.93 12.00
N PHE A 178 -6.60 6.20 12.84
CA PHE A 178 -6.19 4.89 13.32
C PHE A 178 -6.05 3.88 12.16
N VAL A 179 -7.02 3.81 11.24
CA VAL A 179 -6.96 2.92 10.06
C VAL A 179 -5.87 3.38 9.10
N ALA A 180 -5.74 4.70 8.87
CA ALA A 180 -4.67 5.27 8.06
C ALA A 180 -3.29 4.88 8.60
N ARG A 181 -3.11 4.85 9.93
CA ARG A 181 -1.86 4.44 10.60
C ARG A 181 -1.51 2.98 10.33
N LEU A 182 -2.50 2.08 10.41
CA LEU A 182 -2.30 0.66 10.10
C LEU A 182 -1.92 0.42 8.64
N VAL A 183 -2.59 1.12 7.72
CA VAL A 183 -2.27 1.08 6.29
C VAL A 183 -0.86 1.60 6.06
N MET A 184 -0.54 2.79 6.58
CA MET A 184 0.79 3.42 6.39
C MET A 184 1.91 2.58 6.97
N TRP A 185 1.70 1.93 8.13
CA TRP A 185 2.69 1.04 8.70
C TRP A 185 3.06 -0.07 7.71
N GLN A 186 2.06 -0.75 7.14
CA GLN A 186 2.25 -1.86 6.20
C GLN A 186 2.88 -1.40 4.89
N VAL A 187 2.41 -0.29 4.33
CA VAL A 187 2.94 0.25 3.07
C VAL A 187 4.38 0.73 3.23
N THR A 188 4.69 1.42 4.34
CA THR A 188 6.06 1.87 4.64
C THR A 188 6.99 0.67 4.85
N HIS A 189 6.52 -0.39 5.53
CA HIS A 189 7.27 -1.62 5.66
C HIS A 189 7.58 -2.25 4.29
N ALA A 190 6.58 -2.36 3.40
CA ALA A 190 6.79 -2.85 2.04
C ALA A 190 7.81 -2.00 1.26
N ALA A 191 7.73 -0.66 1.37
CA ALA A 191 8.68 0.26 0.73
C ALA A 191 10.11 0.09 1.26
N ASN A 192 10.29 -0.06 2.58
CA ASN A 192 11.58 -0.36 3.20
C ASN A 192 12.18 -1.68 2.69
N VAL A 193 11.36 -2.72 2.59
CA VAL A 193 11.79 -4.02 2.05
C VAL A 193 12.20 -3.91 0.58
N CYS A 194 11.42 -3.20 -0.24
CA CYS A 194 11.80 -2.94 -1.63
C CYS A 194 13.16 -2.25 -1.70
N SER A 195 13.36 -1.16 -0.93
CA SER A 195 14.62 -0.42 -0.88
C SER A 195 15.79 -1.30 -0.42
N ALA A 196 15.64 -2.06 0.66
CA ALA A 196 16.66 -2.98 1.18
C ALA A 196 17.03 -4.09 0.17
N ARG A 197 16.10 -4.46 -0.72
CA ARG A 197 16.31 -5.44 -1.80
C ARG A 197 16.75 -4.81 -3.12
N GLY A 198 17.15 -3.53 -3.10
CA GLY A 198 17.63 -2.82 -4.28
C GLY A 198 16.54 -2.54 -5.33
N VAL A 199 15.29 -2.48 -4.93
CA VAL A 199 14.15 -2.25 -5.82
C VAL A 199 13.47 -0.92 -5.48
N LEU A 200 13.18 -0.13 -6.50
CA LEU A 200 12.39 1.09 -6.43
C LEU A 200 11.05 0.87 -7.14
N HIS A 201 9.93 1.00 -6.43
CA HIS A 201 8.59 0.75 -6.98
C HIS A 201 8.11 1.86 -7.93
N ARG A 202 8.35 3.13 -7.61
CA ARG A 202 8.03 4.37 -8.34
C ARG A 202 6.54 4.74 -8.51
N ASP A 203 5.60 3.86 -8.17
CA ASP A 203 4.15 4.14 -8.30
C ASP A 203 3.36 3.67 -7.08
N ILE A 204 3.86 4.00 -5.86
CA ILE A 204 3.11 3.75 -4.62
C ILE A 204 1.95 4.74 -4.56
N LYS A 205 0.72 4.22 -4.65
CA LYS A 205 -0.54 4.96 -4.63
C LYS A 205 -1.69 4.07 -4.18
N MET A 206 -2.87 4.64 -3.91
CA MET A 206 -4.04 3.88 -3.42
C MET A 206 -4.45 2.75 -4.37
N GLU A 207 -4.40 2.99 -5.67
CA GLU A 207 -4.81 2.05 -6.71
C GLU A 207 -3.87 0.82 -6.81
N ASN A 208 -2.63 0.96 -6.33
CA ASN A 208 -1.62 -0.11 -6.30
C ASN A 208 -1.50 -0.78 -4.92
N LEU A 209 -2.45 -0.55 -4.04
CA LEU A 209 -2.56 -1.15 -2.71
C LEU A 209 -3.88 -1.92 -2.63
N LEU A 210 -3.80 -3.25 -2.61
CA LEU A 210 -4.95 -4.07 -2.29
C LEU A 210 -5.13 -4.11 -0.77
N ILE A 211 -6.37 -3.98 -0.32
CA ILE A 211 -6.75 -4.11 1.09
C ILE A 211 -7.76 -5.23 1.26
N ASN A 212 -7.56 -6.07 2.25
CA ASN A 212 -8.60 -6.96 2.74
C ASN A 212 -9.53 -6.17 3.67
N PRO A 213 -10.82 -6.01 3.34
CA PRO A 213 -11.73 -5.19 4.13
C PRO A 213 -12.05 -5.76 5.52
N GLU A 214 -11.79 -7.07 5.74
CA GLU A 214 -12.07 -7.76 6.99
C GLU A 214 -10.88 -7.69 7.96
N THR A 215 -9.64 -7.83 7.41
CA THR A 215 -8.42 -7.91 8.23
C THR A 215 -7.58 -6.63 8.17
N LEU A 216 -7.85 -5.70 7.24
CA LEU A 216 -7.06 -4.51 6.92
C LEU A 216 -5.63 -4.83 6.48
N GLU A 217 -5.35 -6.06 6.07
CA GLU A 217 -4.08 -6.44 5.47
C GLU A 217 -3.91 -5.76 4.12
N ILE A 218 -2.71 -5.21 3.90
CA ILE A 218 -2.35 -4.48 2.68
C ILE A 218 -1.41 -5.34 1.84
N LYS A 219 -1.55 -5.20 0.52
CA LYS A 219 -0.64 -5.80 -0.44
C LYS A 219 -0.28 -4.82 -1.57
N LEU A 220 1.01 -4.47 -1.64
CA LEU A 220 1.56 -3.65 -2.71
C LEU A 220 1.65 -4.48 -3.98
N ILE A 221 1.06 -3.97 -5.06
CA ILE A 221 0.99 -4.60 -6.38
C ILE A 221 1.58 -3.70 -7.47
N ASP A 222 1.77 -4.25 -8.66
CA ASP A 222 2.15 -3.56 -9.91
C ASP A 222 3.52 -2.88 -9.90
N PHE A 223 4.56 -3.67 -10.20
CA PHE A 223 5.95 -3.22 -10.35
C PHE A 223 6.27 -2.74 -11.78
N GLY A 224 5.27 -2.48 -12.62
CA GLY A 224 5.44 -2.07 -14.03
C GLY A 224 6.17 -0.73 -14.22
N CYS A 225 6.08 0.17 -13.24
CA CYS A 225 6.89 1.40 -13.16
C CYS A 225 8.24 1.20 -12.48
N GLY A 226 8.49 0.06 -11.86
CA GLY A 226 9.66 -0.20 -11.02
C GLY A 226 11.00 -0.09 -11.74
N ASP A 227 12.05 0.03 -10.96
CA ASP A 227 13.44 0.03 -11.43
C ASP A 227 14.38 -0.52 -10.34
N LEU A 228 15.61 -0.84 -10.69
CA LEU A 228 16.63 -1.10 -9.69
C LEU A 228 16.93 0.20 -8.92
N LEU A 229 17.01 0.11 -7.61
CA LEU A 229 17.43 1.24 -6.78
C LEU A 229 18.91 1.53 -7.01
N LYS A 230 19.26 2.80 -7.25
CA LYS A 230 20.62 3.24 -7.52
C LYS A 230 20.93 4.55 -6.77
N GLU A 231 22.20 4.76 -6.49
CA GLU A 231 22.70 5.99 -5.85
C GLU A 231 22.57 7.22 -6.78
N SER A 232 22.70 7.02 -8.10
CA SER A 232 22.57 8.09 -9.07
C SER A 232 21.12 8.52 -9.27
N ALA A 233 20.91 9.79 -9.60
CA ALA A 233 19.58 10.32 -9.88
C ALA A 233 18.92 9.66 -11.11
N TYR A 234 17.57 9.60 -11.06
CA TYR A 234 16.71 9.23 -12.18
C TYR A 234 16.34 10.49 -12.96
N ASN A 235 16.47 10.45 -14.28
CA ASN A 235 16.18 11.56 -15.19
C ASN A 235 14.87 11.39 -15.96
N GLN A 236 14.16 10.31 -15.70
CA GLN A 236 12.84 10.01 -16.27
C GLN A 236 11.89 9.64 -15.15
N PHE A 237 10.75 10.32 -15.12
CA PHE A 237 9.68 9.97 -14.22
C PHE A 237 8.88 8.79 -14.80
N CYS A 238 8.57 7.83 -13.97
CA CYS A 238 7.58 6.80 -14.19
C CYS A 238 6.69 6.74 -12.95
N GLY A 239 5.40 6.62 -13.14
CA GLY A 239 4.43 6.65 -12.05
C GLY A 239 3.28 7.62 -12.36
N THR A 240 2.47 7.88 -11.35
CA THR A 240 1.29 8.73 -11.43
C THR A 240 1.67 10.19 -11.15
N GLU A 241 1.27 11.10 -12.04
CA GLU A 241 1.68 12.52 -12.03
C GLU A 241 1.37 13.24 -10.71
N ASP A 242 0.22 12.92 -10.07
CA ASP A 242 -0.16 13.52 -8.78
C ASP A 242 0.77 13.14 -7.62
N TYR A 243 1.54 12.08 -7.77
CA TYR A 243 2.56 11.62 -6.81
C TYR A 243 3.98 12.04 -7.21
N CYS A 244 4.13 12.79 -8.29
CA CYS A 244 5.42 13.26 -8.78
C CYS A 244 6.09 14.20 -7.77
N PRO A 245 7.34 13.91 -7.33
CA PRO A 245 8.02 14.75 -6.36
C PRO A 245 8.42 16.10 -6.96
N PRO A 246 8.41 17.19 -6.16
CA PRO A 246 8.65 18.54 -6.67
C PRO A 246 10.02 18.73 -7.29
N GLU A 247 11.06 18.07 -6.81
CA GLU A 247 12.41 18.14 -7.37
C GLU A 247 12.48 17.62 -8.81
N PHE A 248 11.66 16.62 -9.20
CA PHE A 248 11.59 16.22 -10.60
C PHE A 248 10.98 17.33 -11.47
N ARG A 249 9.95 18.02 -10.99
CA ARG A 249 9.30 19.13 -11.73
C ARG A 249 10.22 20.34 -11.89
N THR A 250 11.10 20.59 -10.92
CA THR A 250 12.00 21.76 -10.91
C THR A 250 13.36 21.48 -11.54
N GLU A 251 13.91 20.30 -11.35
CA GLU A 251 15.27 19.95 -11.77
C GLU A 251 15.34 18.87 -12.87
N GLY A 252 14.21 18.21 -13.20
CA GLY A 252 14.15 17.11 -14.17
C GLY A 252 14.82 15.83 -13.68
N ARG A 253 15.09 15.72 -12.37
CA ARG A 253 15.76 14.55 -11.78
C ARG A 253 15.31 14.35 -10.31
N TYR A 254 15.44 13.10 -9.82
CA TYR A 254 15.12 12.74 -8.43
C TYR A 254 15.94 11.53 -7.98
N HIS A 255 16.06 11.33 -6.67
CA HIS A 255 16.62 10.12 -6.06
C HIS A 255 15.49 9.20 -5.55
N GLY A 256 15.73 7.88 -5.57
CA GLY A 256 14.69 6.87 -5.35
C GLY A 256 14.02 6.97 -3.99
N ASN A 257 14.77 6.88 -2.89
CA ASN A 257 14.19 6.88 -1.54
C ASN A 257 13.50 8.21 -1.18
N PRO A 258 14.07 9.41 -1.43
CA PRO A 258 13.36 10.67 -1.20
C PRO A 258 12.06 10.79 -2.00
N ALA A 259 12.02 10.31 -3.26
CA ALA A 259 10.79 10.31 -4.05
C ALA A 259 9.75 9.31 -3.50
N THR A 260 10.19 8.16 -2.97
CA THR A 260 9.30 7.21 -2.28
C THR A 260 8.69 7.84 -1.04
N VAL A 261 9.49 8.56 -0.24
CA VAL A 261 9.01 9.28 0.95
C VAL A 261 7.96 10.32 0.59
N TRP A 262 8.16 11.07 -0.50
CA TRP A 262 7.17 12.00 -1.02
C TRP A 262 5.85 11.29 -1.39
N SER A 263 5.93 10.18 -2.13
CA SER A 263 4.74 9.40 -2.51
C SER A 263 3.98 8.87 -1.29
N LEU A 264 4.68 8.41 -0.25
CA LEU A 264 4.08 8.01 1.03
C LEU A 264 3.41 9.18 1.74
N GLY A 265 3.99 10.38 1.65
CA GLY A 265 3.39 11.61 2.18
C GLY A 265 2.09 11.98 1.47
N VAL A 266 2.06 11.94 0.14
CA VAL A 266 0.84 12.17 -0.67
C VAL A 266 -0.21 11.11 -0.34
N LEU A 267 0.19 9.84 -0.20
CA LEU A 267 -0.70 8.74 0.18
C LEU A 267 -1.37 8.98 1.54
N LEU A 268 -0.57 9.31 2.57
CA LEU A 268 -1.10 9.62 3.91
C LEU A 268 -2.04 10.82 3.86
N PHE A 269 -1.63 11.92 3.21
CA PHE A 269 -2.44 13.12 3.09
C PHE A 269 -3.81 12.81 2.45
N ARG A 270 -3.83 12.08 1.32
CA ARG A 270 -5.05 11.66 0.66
C ARG A 270 -5.95 10.80 1.54
N MET A 271 -5.39 9.86 2.31
CA MET A 271 -6.18 9.00 3.20
C MET A 271 -6.90 9.78 4.29
N VAL A 272 -6.27 10.82 4.83
CA VAL A 272 -6.82 11.54 5.99
C VAL A 272 -7.54 12.84 5.62
N CYS A 273 -7.19 13.48 4.48
CA CYS A 273 -7.81 14.72 4.01
C CYS A 273 -8.83 14.49 2.88
N GLY A 274 -8.73 13.37 2.12
CA GLY A 274 -9.67 13.00 1.06
C GLY A 274 -9.38 13.63 -0.31
N HIS A 275 -8.35 14.45 -0.43
CA HIS A 275 -7.93 15.10 -1.67
C HIS A 275 -6.40 15.14 -1.78
N PHE A 276 -5.87 15.49 -2.94
CA PHE A 276 -4.44 15.75 -3.10
C PHE A 276 -4.04 17.07 -2.44
N PRO A 277 -2.81 17.18 -1.89
CA PRO A 277 -2.36 18.42 -1.28
C PRO A 277 -2.37 19.57 -2.30
N GLU A 278 -3.09 20.65 -1.98
CA GLU A 278 -3.15 21.85 -2.79
C GLU A 278 -1.89 22.72 -2.61
N PRO A 279 -1.55 23.61 -3.55
CA PRO A 279 -0.36 24.47 -3.44
C PRO A 279 -0.32 25.30 -2.15
N ILE A 280 -1.46 25.77 -1.66
CA ILE A 280 -1.53 26.53 -0.40
C ILE A 280 -1.25 25.65 0.81
N GLU A 281 -1.70 24.39 0.80
CA GLU A 281 -1.44 23.44 1.86
C GLU A 281 0.03 23.01 1.87
N LEU A 282 0.60 22.75 0.68
CA LEU A 282 2.03 22.48 0.54
C LEU A 282 2.88 23.62 1.07
N LEU A 283 2.51 24.88 0.80
CA LEU A 283 3.21 26.03 1.36
C LEU A 283 3.14 26.07 2.89
N ALA A 284 1.97 25.78 3.46
CA ALA A 284 1.80 25.70 4.91
C ALA A 284 2.61 24.54 5.53
N ILE A 285 2.68 23.38 4.84
CA ILE A 285 3.51 22.23 5.21
C ILE A 285 5.00 22.61 5.21
N TYR A 286 5.48 23.27 4.15
CA TYR A 286 6.90 23.69 4.02
C TYR A 286 7.33 24.68 5.10
N THR A 287 6.38 25.51 5.55
CA THR A 287 6.62 26.50 6.63
C THR A 287 6.35 25.96 8.03
N GLY A 288 5.91 24.70 8.16
CA GLY A 288 5.66 24.04 9.44
C GLY A 288 4.43 24.55 10.20
N ILE A 289 3.52 25.27 9.52
CA ILE A 289 2.29 25.82 10.12
C ILE A 289 1.01 25.03 9.74
N TRP A 290 1.15 24.03 8.85
CA TRP A 290 0.01 23.23 8.42
C TRP A 290 -0.54 22.40 9.58
N ASN A 291 -1.85 22.45 9.76
CA ASN A 291 -2.58 21.69 10.76
C ASN A 291 -3.97 21.37 10.21
N GLN A 292 -4.46 20.18 10.46
CA GLN A 292 -5.78 19.71 10.03
C GLN A 292 -6.63 19.37 11.24
N SER A 293 -7.79 20.01 11.36
CA SER A 293 -8.74 19.71 12.42
C SER A 293 -9.18 18.25 12.35
N GLY A 294 -9.20 17.58 13.50
CA GLY A 294 -9.56 16.16 13.60
C GLY A 294 -8.40 15.18 13.45
N LEU A 295 -7.18 15.65 13.13
CA LEU A 295 -5.96 14.85 13.16
C LEU A 295 -5.13 15.12 14.41
N SER A 296 -4.37 14.12 14.86
CA SER A 296 -3.40 14.31 15.94
C SER A 296 -2.24 15.21 15.49
N HIS A 297 -1.58 15.84 16.46
CA HIS A 297 -0.37 16.62 16.21
C HIS A 297 0.72 15.75 15.54
N GLU A 298 0.85 14.51 15.97
CA GLU A 298 1.83 13.55 15.44
C GLU A 298 1.53 13.20 13.98
N CYS A 299 0.26 13.08 13.59
CA CYS A 299 -0.14 12.87 12.19
C CYS A 299 0.26 14.08 11.33
N CYS A 300 -0.10 15.28 11.77
CA CYS A 300 0.24 16.51 11.07
C CYS A 300 1.76 16.68 10.95
N HIS A 301 2.51 16.37 12.01
CA HIS A 301 3.98 16.44 12.01
C HIS A 301 4.60 15.42 11.03
N LEU A 302 4.10 14.17 11.01
CA LEU A 302 4.58 13.19 10.03
C LEU A 302 4.35 13.65 8.59
N ILE A 303 3.15 14.17 8.27
CA ILE A 303 2.86 14.73 6.94
C ILE A 303 3.85 15.84 6.59
N GLN A 304 4.17 16.73 7.54
CA GLN A 304 5.18 17.78 7.34
C GLN A 304 6.58 17.21 7.08
N CYS A 305 6.98 16.13 7.77
CA CYS A 305 8.26 15.47 7.55
C CYS A 305 8.35 14.76 6.20
N LEU A 306 7.26 14.18 5.73
CA LEU A 306 7.18 13.43 4.46
C LEU A 306 7.13 14.37 3.24
N LEU A 307 6.35 15.45 3.31
CA LEU A 307 6.07 16.35 2.19
C LEU A 307 6.96 17.61 2.18
N GLN A 308 8.24 17.50 2.57
CA GLN A 308 9.20 18.60 2.40
C GLN A 308 9.54 18.82 0.92
N GLN A 309 9.57 20.08 0.48
CA GLN A 309 9.91 20.45 -0.89
C GLN A 309 11.34 20.03 -1.25
N ASP A 310 12.28 20.33 -0.35
CA ASP A 310 13.67 19.92 -0.47
C ASP A 310 13.81 18.44 -0.07
N PRO A 311 14.22 17.54 -0.99
CA PRO A 311 14.36 16.12 -0.71
C PRO A 311 15.38 15.80 0.40
N SER A 312 16.37 16.69 0.64
CA SER A 312 17.35 16.51 1.70
C SER A 312 16.80 16.80 3.11
N ARG A 313 15.66 17.47 3.20
CA ARG A 313 14.96 17.77 4.45
C ARG A 313 13.82 16.81 4.75
N ARG A 314 13.49 15.89 3.85
CA ARG A 314 12.53 14.82 4.11
C ARG A 314 13.11 13.85 5.12
N ILE A 315 12.24 13.29 5.94
CA ILE A 315 12.59 12.16 6.81
C ILE A 315 13.16 11.00 5.98
N GLY A 316 14.14 10.26 6.49
CA GLY A 316 14.64 9.05 5.84
C GLY A 316 13.55 7.98 5.74
N LEU A 317 13.58 7.16 4.70
CA LEU A 317 12.57 6.09 4.51
C LEU A 317 12.55 5.13 5.70
N GLU A 318 13.71 4.80 6.24
CA GLU A 318 13.93 3.96 7.43
C GLU A 318 13.51 4.63 8.75
N GLU A 319 13.43 5.95 8.77
CA GLU A 319 13.08 6.74 9.96
C GLU A 319 11.56 6.95 10.09
N ILE A 320 10.77 6.60 9.07
CA ILE A 320 9.31 6.81 9.07
C ILE A 320 8.64 5.98 10.16
N LEU A 321 8.89 4.67 10.22
CA LEU A 321 8.26 3.78 11.20
C LEU A 321 8.64 4.08 12.67
N PRO A 322 9.87 4.54 12.99
CA PRO A 322 10.22 5.03 14.33
C PRO A 322 9.51 6.32 14.75
N HIS A 323 8.84 7.06 13.84
CA HIS A 323 8.17 8.31 14.14
C HIS A 323 7.06 8.14 15.21
N SER A 324 6.92 9.13 16.11
CA SER A 324 5.99 9.11 17.25
C SER A 324 4.54 8.79 16.87
N TRP A 325 4.12 9.13 15.65
CA TRP A 325 2.79 8.81 15.15
C TRP A 325 2.49 7.30 15.17
N PHE A 326 3.47 6.46 14.93
CA PHE A 326 3.31 4.99 14.98
C PHE A 326 3.40 4.44 16.40
N GLN A 327 4.07 5.12 17.34
CA GLN A 327 4.28 4.62 18.71
C GLN A 327 2.99 4.61 19.55
N VAL A 328 1.97 5.38 19.21
CA VAL A 328 0.66 5.37 19.87
C VAL A 328 0.01 3.98 19.84
N LEU A 329 0.33 3.14 18.86
CA LEU A 329 -0.11 1.74 18.80
C LEU A 329 0.52 0.90 19.92
N SER A 330 1.79 1.12 20.22
CA SER A 330 2.53 0.38 21.27
C SER A 330 2.03 0.70 22.69
N LEU A 331 1.59 1.94 22.95
CA LEU A 331 1.13 2.36 24.27
C LEU A 331 -0.24 1.78 24.62
N ARG A 332 -1.15 1.65 23.65
CA ARG A 332 -2.48 1.04 23.89
C ARG A 332 -2.35 -0.47 24.16
N SER A 333 -1.46 -1.18 23.48
CA SER A 333 -1.17 -2.58 23.76
C SER A 333 -0.62 -2.81 25.18
N ALA A 334 0.23 -1.89 25.67
CA ALA A 334 0.78 -1.96 27.03
C ALA A 334 -0.25 -1.65 28.13
N THR A 335 -1.24 -0.80 27.85
CA THR A 335 -2.30 -0.45 28.82
C THR A 335 -3.39 -1.53 28.91
N ASN A 336 -3.76 -2.16 27.80
CA ASN A 336 -4.73 -3.27 27.81
C ASN A 336 -4.19 -4.52 28.53
N GLY A 337 -2.88 -4.76 28.49
CA GLY A 337 -2.25 -5.83 29.28
C GLY A 337 -2.20 -5.58 30.80
N LEU A 338 -2.45 -4.35 31.25
CA LEU A 338 -2.50 -3.99 32.68
C LEU A 338 -3.92 -4.02 33.26
N GLU A 339 -4.96 -3.89 32.44
CA GLU A 339 -6.35 -3.95 32.90
C GLU A 339 -6.84 -5.40 33.15
N GLU A 340 -6.27 -6.41 32.48
CA GLU A 340 -6.58 -7.83 32.77
C GLU A 340 -6.00 -8.35 34.10
N VAL A 341 -5.11 -7.61 34.76
CA VAL A 341 -4.47 -8.03 36.02
C VAL A 341 -5.23 -7.53 37.27
N PHE A 342 -6.25 -6.67 37.13
CA PHE A 342 -6.98 -6.06 38.25
C PHE A 342 -8.48 -6.40 38.32
N THR A 343 -8.97 -7.48 37.74
CA THR A 343 -10.28 -8.05 38.01
C THR A 343 -10.13 -9.28 38.89
N PHE A 344 -10.18 -9.04 40.20
CA PHE A 344 -10.53 -10.03 41.21
C PHE A 344 -11.98 -9.83 41.65
#